data_ee9e73f828e9fe699ad5e219e676b85a
#
_entry.id   ee9e73f828e9fe699ad5e219e676b85a
#
_cell.length_a   1.000
_cell.length_b   1.000
_cell.length_c   1.000
_cell.angle_alpha   90.00
_cell.angle_beta   90.00
_cell.angle_gamma   90.00
#
_symmetry.space_group_name_H-M   'P 1'
#
loop_
_entity.id
_entity.type
_entity.pdbx_description
1 polymer ?
#
loop_
_entity_poly.entity_id
_entity_poly.type
_entity_poly.pdbx_seq_one_letter_code
_entity_poly.pdbx_strand_id
1 'polypeptide(L)'
;MTIEYALTDVEEAEISDATAHLRRAGAALGTFIAEPRLLPNGSSLHYMGTMRAGTDDDGTSVADPYSRVWGFDNLVVGGNALIPTANTMNPTLTSVAIAVRGAREAASRL
;
A
#
# COMPACT_ATOMS: atom_id res chain seq x y z
N MET A 1 -2.55 -2.75 22.64
CA MET A 1 -3.53 -2.71 21.54
C MET A 1 -3.49 -4.09 20.89
N THR A 2 -4.63 -4.77 20.80
CA THR A 2 -4.74 -6.05 20.09
C THR A 2 -5.37 -5.76 18.73
N ILE A 3 -4.78 -6.29 17.67
CA ILE A 3 -5.34 -6.22 16.31
C ILE A 3 -5.78 -7.62 15.94
N GLU A 4 -7.08 -7.80 15.77
CA GLU A 4 -7.65 -9.03 15.25
C GLU A 4 -7.79 -8.89 13.74
N TYR A 5 -7.22 -9.83 13.00
CA TYR A 5 -7.25 -9.86 11.54
C TYR A 5 -7.52 -11.29 11.07
N ALA A 6 -8.47 -11.43 10.18
CA ALA A 6 -8.74 -12.65 9.43
C ALA A 6 -8.85 -12.33 7.94
N LEU A 7 -8.33 -13.21 7.10
CA LEU A 7 -8.53 -13.11 5.66
C LEU A 7 -10.01 -13.31 5.32
N THR A 8 -10.50 -12.56 4.38
CA THR A 8 -11.80 -12.78 3.76
C THR A 8 -11.70 -13.85 2.67
N ASP A 9 -12.81 -14.46 2.28
CA ASP A 9 -12.85 -15.44 1.18
C ASP A 9 -12.29 -14.86 -0.12
N VAL A 10 -12.47 -13.56 -0.37
CA VAL A 10 -11.92 -12.86 -1.54
C VAL A 10 -10.41 -12.79 -1.47
N GLU A 11 -9.86 -12.39 -0.32
CA GLU A 11 -8.40 -12.32 -0.12
C GLU A 11 -7.75 -13.70 -0.20
N GLU A 12 -8.39 -14.74 0.31
CA GLU A 12 -7.91 -16.12 0.18
C GLU A 12 -7.88 -16.56 -1.29
N ALA A 13 -8.90 -16.22 -2.07
CA ALA A 13 -8.94 -16.52 -3.49
C ALA A 13 -7.84 -15.75 -4.26
N GLU A 14 -7.62 -14.48 -3.95
CA GLU A 14 -6.54 -13.68 -4.56
C GLU A 14 -5.15 -14.24 -4.23
N ILE A 15 -4.91 -14.68 -3.00
CA ILE A 15 -3.65 -15.31 -2.58
C ILE A 15 -3.44 -16.64 -3.33
N SER A 16 -4.50 -17.45 -3.48
CA SER A 16 -4.46 -18.69 -4.23
C SER A 16 -4.08 -18.46 -5.69
N ASP A 17 -4.70 -17.46 -6.32
CA ASP A 17 -4.43 -17.06 -7.71
C ASP A 17 -3.01 -16.53 -7.88
N ALA A 18 -2.56 -15.66 -6.99
CA ALA A 18 -1.19 -15.14 -6.99
C ALA A 18 -0.17 -16.27 -6.85
N THR A 19 -0.43 -17.25 -5.99
CA THR A 19 0.42 -18.43 -5.81
C THR A 19 0.49 -19.27 -7.07
N ALA A 20 -0.64 -19.48 -7.75
CA ALA A 20 -0.70 -20.20 -9.02
C ALA A 20 0.08 -19.48 -10.14
N HIS A 21 -0.03 -18.14 -10.21
CA HIS A 21 0.74 -17.32 -11.13
C HIS A 21 2.25 -17.42 -10.85
N LEU A 22 2.65 -17.36 -9.59
CA LEU A 22 4.04 -17.50 -9.18
C LEU A 22 4.63 -18.85 -9.61
N ARG A 23 3.88 -19.93 -9.40
CA ARG A 23 4.28 -21.27 -9.85
C ARG A 23 4.47 -21.34 -11.37
N ARG A 24 3.53 -20.77 -12.14
CA ARG A 24 3.65 -20.74 -13.61
C ARG A 24 4.87 -19.95 -14.07
N ALA A 25 5.09 -18.77 -13.49
CA ALA A 25 6.24 -17.93 -13.81
C ALA A 25 7.57 -18.64 -13.44
N GLY A 26 7.62 -19.24 -12.28
CA GLY A 26 8.79 -19.97 -11.82
C GLY A 26 9.11 -21.19 -12.69
N ALA A 27 8.09 -21.95 -13.11
CA ALA A 27 8.26 -23.09 -14.00
C ALA A 27 8.83 -22.70 -15.37
N ALA A 28 8.56 -21.47 -15.84
CA ALA A 28 9.14 -20.95 -17.07
C ALA A 28 10.63 -20.57 -16.93
N LEU A 29 11.08 -20.28 -15.70
CA LEU A 29 12.46 -19.89 -15.40
C LEU A 29 13.33 -21.07 -14.97
N GLY A 30 12.72 -22.18 -14.53
CA GLY A 30 13.46 -23.35 -14.06
C GLY A 30 12.64 -24.19 -13.08
N THR A 31 13.33 -24.92 -12.21
CA THR A 31 12.72 -25.74 -11.17
C THR A 31 12.71 -25.01 -9.84
N PHE A 32 11.58 -25.01 -9.15
CA PHE A 32 11.50 -24.49 -7.79
C PHE A 32 12.39 -25.31 -6.83
N ILE A 33 13.12 -24.61 -5.98
CA ILE A 33 13.88 -25.23 -4.90
C ILE A 33 12.95 -25.60 -3.73
N ALA A 34 11.89 -24.81 -3.52
CA ALA A 34 10.87 -25.02 -2.52
C ALA A 34 9.53 -24.45 -2.98
N GLU A 35 8.43 -24.95 -2.43
CA GLU A 35 7.09 -24.44 -2.69
C GLU A 35 6.93 -22.98 -2.19
N PRO A 36 6.16 -22.15 -2.91
CA PRO A 36 5.78 -20.83 -2.43
C PRO A 36 5.13 -20.91 -1.06
N ARG A 37 5.56 -20.04 -0.15
CA ARG A 37 5.09 -20.01 1.22
C ARG A 37 4.47 -18.66 1.56
N LEU A 38 3.22 -18.67 2.02
CA LEU A 38 2.62 -17.51 2.66
C LEU A 38 3.23 -17.33 4.05
N LEU A 39 3.67 -16.11 4.35
CA LEU A 39 4.14 -15.75 5.67
C LEU A 39 2.94 -15.57 6.63
N PRO A 40 3.13 -15.79 7.94
CA PRO A 40 2.08 -15.52 8.91
C PRO A 40 1.60 -14.06 8.89
N ASN A 41 0.35 -13.85 9.28
CA ASN A 41 -0.20 -12.51 9.46
C ASN A 41 0.71 -11.66 10.36
N GLY A 42 0.90 -10.39 10.00
CA GLY A 42 1.78 -9.48 10.71
C GLY A 42 3.26 -9.58 10.32
N SER A 43 3.65 -10.47 9.41
CA SER A 43 5.04 -10.57 8.94
C SER A 43 5.46 -9.45 7.99
N SER A 44 4.51 -8.70 7.42
CA SER A 44 4.82 -7.58 6.54
C SER A 44 5.36 -6.39 7.34
N LEU A 45 6.41 -5.75 6.83
CA LEU A 45 6.96 -4.51 7.35
C LEU A 45 6.55 -3.29 6.50
N HIS A 46 5.72 -3.48 5.49
CA HIS A 46 5.30 -2.46 4.54
C HIS A 46 3.83 -2.06 4.78
N TYR A 47 3.58 -1.48 5.95
CA TYR A 47 2.26 -0.95 6.28
C TYR A 47 1.94 0.25 5.39
N MET A 48 0.71 0.31 4.88
CA MET A 48 0.26 1.41 4.03
C MET A 48 -1.25 1.65 4.20
N GLY A 49 -1.75 2.80 3.70
CA GLY A 49 -3.18 3.08 3.61
C GLY A 49 -3.86 3.60 4.87
N THR A 50 -3.14 3.79 6.00
CA THR A 50 -3.74 4.30 7.25
C THR A 50 -4.23 5.75 7.13
N MET A 51 -3.71 6.52 6.18
CA MET A 51 -4.12 7.87 5.82
C MET A 51 -4.26 8.00 4.31
N ARG A 52 -4.90 7.00 3.70
CA ARG A 52 -4.95 6.86 2.24
C ARG A 52 -5.38 8.14 1.54
N ALA A 53 -4.66 8.48 0.47
CA ALA A 53 -4.99 9.60 -0.40
C ALA A 53 -6.12 9.24 -1.36
N GLY A 54 -6.92 10.23 -1.74
CA GLY A 54 -7.99 10.11 -2.74
C GLY A 54 -8.21 11.42 -3.45
N THR A 55 -9.04 11.40 -4.49
CA THR A 55 -9.37 12.60 -5.29
C THR A 55 -10.48 13.42 -4.67
N ASP A 56 -11.29 12.81 -3.83
CA ASP A 56 -12.51 13.41 -3.30
C ASP A 56 -12.58 13.25 -1.78
N ASP A 57 -13.15 14.26 -1.10
CA ASP A 57 -13.45 14.24 0.33
C ASP A 57 -14.84 13.62 0.55
N ASP A 58 -14.96 12.34 0.28
CA ASP A 58 -16.21 11.57 0.37
C ASP A 58 -16.24 10.57 1.54
N GLY A 59 -15.23 10.66 2.43
CA GLY A 59 -15.05 9.74 3.56
C GLY A 59 -14.30 8.46 3.21
N THR A 60 -13.96 8.22 1.94
CA THR A 60 -13.16 7.05 1.52
C THR A 60 -11.66 7.33 1.56
N SER A 61 -11.27 8.58 1.68
CA SER A 61 -9.88 9.03 1.80
C SER A 61 -9.68 9.98 2.98
N VAL A 62 -8.43 10.16 3.41
CA VAL A 62 -8.05 11.03 4.54
C VAL A 62 -7.32 12.27 4.04
N ALA A 63 -6.66 12.18 2.89
CA ALA A 63 -5.87 13.25 2.31
C ALA A 63 -6.10 13.35 0.80
N ASP A 64 -5.81 14.53 0.26
CA ASP A 64 -5.85 14.78 -1.17
C ASP A 64 -4.63 14.13 -1.88
N PRO A 65 -4.62 14.08 -3.24
CA PRO A 65 -3.48 13.53 -3.99
C PRO A 65 -2.16 14.26 -3.74
N TYR A 66 -2.18 15.46 -3.18
CA TYR A 66 -1.00 16.25 -2.84
C TYR A 66 -0.62 16.17 -1.37
N SER A 67 -1.15 15.17 -0.66
CA SER A 67 -0.77 14.86 0.72
C SER A 67 -1.36 15.78 1.79
N ARG A 68 -2.28 16.67 1.44
CA ARG A 68 -2.96 17.54 2.40
C ARG A 68 -4.15 16.81 3.02
N VAL A 69 -4.26 16.82 4.34
CA VAL A 69 -5.37 16.21 5.07
C VAL A 69 -6.64 17.03 4.84
N TRP A 70 -7.72 16.34 4.50
CA TRP A 70 -9.04 16.97 4.30
C TRP A 70 -9.46 17.79 5.52
N GLY A 71 -10.02 18.96 5.29
CA GLY A 71 -10.45 19.88 6.34
C GLY A 71 -9.33 20.67 7.03
N PHE A 72 -8.07 20.54 6.60
CA PHE A 72 -6.93 21.27 7.12
C PHE A 72 -6.20 22.03 6.03
N ASP A 73 -5.90 23.31 6.28
CA ASP A 73 -5.15 24.13 5.32
C ASP A 73 -3.64 23.93 5.39
N ASN A 74 -3.13 23.56 6.57
CA ASN A 74 -1.71 23.53 6.89
C ASN A 74 -1.21 22.16 7.38
N LEU A 75 -2.00 21.10 7.26
CA LEU A 75 -1.60 19.74 7.63
C LEU A 75 -1.29 18.90 6.40
N VAL A 76 -0.02 18.61 6.22
CA VAL A 76 0.49 17.75 5.14
C VAL A 76 1.12 16.51 5.75
N VAL A 77 0.83 15.36 5.20
CA VAL A 77 1.36 14.07 5.64
C VAL A 77 2.23 13.45 4.56
N GLY A 78 3.09 12.51 4.92
CA GLY A 78 3.97 11.83 3.98
C GLY A 78 4.10 10.34 4.29
N GLY A 79 4.77 9.63 3.38
CA GLY A 79 5.10 8.23 3.59
C GLY A 79 4.05 7.24 3.10
N ASN A 80 4.24 5.98 3.50
CA ASN A 80 3.42 4.85 3.04
C ASN A 80 1.95 4.98 3.44
N ALA A 81 1.65 5.71 4.51
CA ALA A 81 0.28 5.89 5.00
C ALA A 81 -0.68 6.43 3.91
N LEU A 82 -0.16 7.21 2.97
CA LEU A 82 -0.91 7.82 1.87
C LEU A 82 -1.21 6.87 0.71
N ILE A 83 -0.51 5.74 0.59
CA ILE A 83 -0.70 4.79 -0.51
C ILE A 83 -2.09 4.15 -0.36
N PRO A 84 -3.03 4.38 -1.31
CA PRO A 84 -4.43 4.01 -1.11
C PRO A 84 -4.70 2.51 -1.30
N THR A 85 -3.85 1.83 -2.06
CA THR A 85 -4.00 0.40 -2.39
C THR A 85 -2.72 -0.36 -2.12
N ALA A 86 -2.85 -1.61 -1.69
CA ALA A 86 -1.70 -2.48 -1.54
C ALA A 86 -0.96 -2.66 -2.88
N ASN A 87 0.35 -2.73 -2.81
CA ASN A 87 1.18 -3.07 -3.95
C ASN A 87 2.07 -4.29 -3.63
N THR A 88 2.54 -4.96 -4.67
CA THR A 88 3.37 -6.16 -4.54
C THR A 88 4.86 -5.86 -4.34
N MET A 89 5.25 -4.59 -4.47
CA MET A 89 6.64 -4.14 -4.41
C MET A 89 6.92 -3.44 -3.08
N ASN A 90 8.20 -3.39 -2.69
CA ASN A 90 8.64 -2.55 -1.58
C ASN A 90 8.26 -1.09 -1.86
N PRO A 91 7.46 -0.42 -1.00
CA PRO A 91 6.81 0.86 -1.35
C PRO A 91 7.72 2.07 -1.23
N THR A 92 8.99 1.93 -0.87
CA THR A 92 9.88 3.05 -0.56
C THR A 92 9.97 4.08 -1.69
N LEU A 93 10.13 3.66 -2.94
CA LEU A 93 10.21 4.58 -4.08
C LEU A 93 8.89 5.34 -4.26
N THR A 94 7.76 4.64 -4.19
CA THR A 94 6.42 5.24 -4.26
C THR A 94 6.20 6.23 -3.12
N SER A 95 6.59 5.85 -1.90
CA SER A 95 6.51 6.70 -0.71
C SER A 95 7.30 8.00 -0.87
N VAL A 96 8.54 7.91 -1.37
CA VAL A 96 9.39 9.08 -1.64
C VAL A 96 8.77 9.96 -2.72
N ALA A 97 8.26 9.38 -3.80
CA ALA A 97 7.61 10.13 -4.89
C ALA A 97 6.38 10.92 -4.39
N ILE A 98 5.54 10.29 -3.55
CA ILE A 98 4.40 10.95 -2.93
C ILE A 98 4.86 12.08 -2.00
N ALA A 99 5.85 11.84 -1.15
CA ALA A 99 6.38 12.84 -0.23
C ALA A 99 6.98 14.06 -0.97
N VAL A 100 7.75 13.82 -2.04
CA VAL A 100 8.30 14.91 -2.88
C VAL A 100 7.18 15.72 -3.55
N ARG A 101 6.15 15.05 -4.07
CA ARG A 101 4.99 15.75 -4.65
C ARG A 101 4.29 16.63 -3.63
N GLY A 102 3.98 16.08 -2.46
CA GLY A 102 3.32 16.82 -1.38
C GLY A 102 4.17 18.00 -0.87
N ALA A 103 5.48 17.81 -0.70
CA ALA A 103 6.38 18.87 -0.27
C ALA A 103 6.48 20.01 -1.28
N ARG A 104 6.52 19.70 -2.60
CA ARG A 104 6.52 20.72 -3.65
C ARG A 104 5.24 21.53 -3.68
N GLU A 105 4.09 20.85 -3.54
CA GLU A 105 2.81 21.53 -3.46
C GLU A 105 2.70 22.42 -2.22
N ALA A 106 3.12 21.93 -1.05
CA ALA A 106 3.15 22.72 0.17
C ALA A 106 4.05 23.95 0.03
N ALA A 107 5.24 23.80 -0.54
CA ALA A 107 6.17 24.91 -0.77
C ALA A 107 5.64 25.96 -1.77
N SER A 108 4.81 25.56 -2.73
CA SER A 108 4.22 26.48 -3.71
C SER A 108 3.13 27.38 -3.14
N ARG A 109 2.67 27.11 -1.92
CA ARG A 109 1.61 27.85 -1.20
C ARG A 109 2.14 28.82 -0.15
N LEU A 110 3.45 28.82 0.10
CA LEU A 110 4.15 29.74 1.00
C LEU A 110 4.54 31.04 0.26
#